data_eb3d80878537adb5c0456218cf85ead2
#
_entry.id   eb3d80878537adb5c0456218cf85ead2
#
_cell.length_a   1.000
_cell.length_b   1.000
_cell.length_c   1.000
_cell.angle_alpha   90.00
_cell.angle_beta   90.00
_cell.angle_gamma   90.00
#
_symmetry.space_group_name_H-M   'P 1'
#
loop_
_entity.id
_entity.type
_entity.pdbx_description
1 polymer ?
#
loop_
_entity_poly.entity_id
_entity_poly.type
_entity_poly.pdbx_seq_one_letter_code
_entity_poly.pdbx_strand_id
1 'polypeptide(L)'
;EKRVSGFGRVNNFLAYPKAARMCKSLFPNNYLDVAELRDVERLAAANEEFFSLLSDEACTERSILNFIKDKKYYHIIGSIIWGLSINIGNHGVYLFPEFQLGNSYKADYLLVGKSSGGYEFIFIELESPYGNITLKDGQLGAEFRDGISQLEDWKRWLPANYSSFGEIMRKHKNSARDLPEEFYILDMSRFHYVVISGRRSDFQDKTYIIKRERKKADDIDIIHYDNLYDFSNNLIGKLTY
;
A
#
# COMPACT_ATOMS: atom_id res chain seq x y z
N GLU A 1 10.49 -27.97 -15.27
CA GLU A 1 11.28 -26.83 -15.78
C GLU A 1 12.32 -27.33 -16.76
N LYS A 2 12.14 -27.05 -18.05
CA LYS A 2 13.20 -27.27 -19.05
C LYS A 2 14.32 -26.28 -18.76
N ARG A 3 15.52 -26.76 -18.49
CA ARG A 3 16.74 -25.93 -18.42
C ARG A 3 16.92 -25.22 -19.78
N VAL A 4 16.56 -23.96 -19.83
CA VAL A 4 16.77 -23.12 -21.01
C VAL A 4 18.23 -22.68 -21.00
N SER A 5 18.91 -22.80 -22.13
CA SER A 5 20.28 -22.29 -22.31
C SER A 5 20.35 -20.78 -22.02
N GLY A 6 21.54 -20.25 -21.72
CA GLY A 6 21.70 -18.81 -21.43
C GLY A 6 21.10 -17.90 -22.50
N PHE A 7 21.21 -18.26 -23.77
CA PHE A 7 20.60 -17.57 -24.91
C PHE A 7 19.07 -17.63 -24.90
N GLY A 8 18.46 -18.77 -24.53
CA GLY A 8 17.02 -18.91 -24.42
C GLY A 8 16.43 -18.06 -23.28
N ARG A 9 17.20 -17.82 -22.21
CA ARG A 9 16.80 -16.91 -21.13
C ARG A 9 16.74 -15.45 -21.60
N VAL A 10 17.71 -15.01 -22.38
CA VAL A 10 17.72 -13.64 -22.96
C VAL A 10 16.52 -13.44 -23.88
N ASN A 11 16.22 -14.41 -24.75
CA ASN A 11 15.05 -14.35 -25.62
C ASN A 11 13.73 -14.26 -24.86
N ASN A 12 13.57 -15.03 -23.77
CA ASN A 12 12.38 -14.96 -22.94
C ASN A 12 12.22 -13.60 -22.24
N PHE A 13 13.32 -12.95 -21.86
CA PHE A 13 13.28 -11.59 -21.31
C PHE A 13 12.79 -10.56 -22.33
N LEU A 14 13.21 -10.68 -23.58
CA LEU A 14 12.77 -9.78 -24.63
C LEU A 14 11.33 -10.06 -25.06
N ALA A 15 10.94 -11.34 -25.13
CA ALA A 15 9.59 -11.74 -25.53
C ALA A 15 8.54 -11.48 -24.45
N TYR A 16 8.90 -11.63 -23.16
CA TYR A 16 7.97 -11.53 -22.02
C TYR A 16 8.55 -10.71 -20.87
N PRO A 17 8.81 -9.41 -21.08
CA PRO A 17 9.54 -8.57 -20.13
C PRO A 17 8.82 -8.43 -18.78
N LYS A 18 7.48 -8.38 -18.77
CA LYS A 18 6.68 -8.34 -17.53
C LYS A 18 6.87 -9.62 -16.71
N ALA A 19 6.67 -10.78 -17.32
CA ALA A 19 6.83 -12.07 -16.66
C ALA A 19 8.27 -12.26 -16.14
N ALA A 20 9.25 -11.79 -16.91
CA ALA A 20 10.65 -11.85 -16.52
C ALA A 20 10.97 -10.98 -15.29
N ARG A 21 10.41 -9.77 -15.20
CA ARG A 21 10.54 -8.91 -14.01
C ARG A 21 9.89 -9.54 -12.80
N MET A 22 8.65 -10.03 -12.94
CA MET A 22 7.92 -10.72 -11.88
C MET A 22 8.70 -11.93 -11.35
N CYS A 23 9.15 -12.83 -12.24
CA CYS A 23 9.89 -14.04 -11.85
C CYS A 23 11.23 -13.73 -11.17
N LYS A 24 11.84 -12.58 -11.42
CA LYS A 24 13.09 -12.16 -10.78
C LYS A 24 12.86 -11.38 -9.49
N SER A 25 11.66 -10.93 -9.22
CA SER A 25 11.36 -10.14 -8.03
C SER A 25 11.43 -10.98 -6.75
N LEU A 26 11.51 -10.32 -5.59
CA LEU A 26 11.53 -11.00 -4.30
C LEU A 26 10.18 -11.66 -4.00
N PHE A 27 9.08 -11.01 -4.34
CA PHE A 27 7.70 -11.50 -4.17
C PHE A 27 6.96 -11.48 -5.52
N PRO A 28 7.09 -12.53 -6.34
CA PRO A 28 6.55 -12.53 -7.72
C PRO A 28 5.04 -12.30 -7.80
N ASN A 29 4.27 -12.87 -6.87
CA ASN A 29 2.81 -12.78 -6.87
C ASN A 29 2.27 -11.43 -6.35
N ASN A 30 3.15 -10.63 -5.74
CA ASN A 30 2.80 -9.36 -5.12
C ASN A 30 3.48 -8.16 -5.80
N TYR A 31 4.20 -8.40 -6.89
CA TYR A 31 4.99 -7.39 -7.57
C TYR A 31 4.13 -6.37 -8.31
N LEU A 32 4.32 -5.09 -8.02
CA LEU A 32 3.77 -3.98 -8.77
C LEU A 32 4.77 -3.58 -9.87
N ASP A 33 4.38 -3.83 -11.13
CA ASP A 33 5.26 -3.55 -12.25
C ASP A 33 5.20 -2.08 -12.67
N VAL A 34 6.29 -1.34 -12.46
CA VAL A 34 6.39 0.08 -12.84
C VAL A 34 6.09 0.33 -14.33
N ALA A 35 6.26 -0.67 -15.20
CA ALA A 35 5.90 -0.53 -16.60
C ALA A 35 4.38 -0.33 -16.82
N GLU A 36 3.55 -0.76 -15.87
CA GLU A 36 2.09 -0.54 -15.93
C GLU A 36 1.73 0.94 -15.77
N LEU A 37 2.58 1.74 -15.11
CA LEU A 37 2.35 3.18 -14.95
C LEU A 37 2.38 3.96 -16.28
N ARG A 38 2.92 3.35 -17.34
CA ARG A 38 2.96 3.93 -18.69
C ARG A 38 1.69 3.72 -19.50
N ASP A 39 0.79 2.88 -19.00
CA ASP A 39 -0.53 2.66 -19.62
C ASP A 39 -1.50 3.76 -19.19
N VAL A 40 -1.25 4.97 -19.73
CA VAL A 40 -1.89 6.21 -19.28
C VAL A 40 -3.40 6.15 -19.45
N GLU A 41 -3.88 5.65 -20.60
CA GLU A 41 -5.33 5.58 -20.91
C GLU A 41 -6.05 4.64 -19.95
N ARG A 42 -5.50 3.45 -19.72
CA ARG A 42 -6.08 2.47 -18.79
C ARG A 42 -6.11 2.98 -17.35
N LEU A 43 -5.02 3.60 -16.89
CA LEU A 43 -4.94 4.10 -15.52
C LEU A 43 -5.84 5.32 -15.31
N ALA A 44 -5.93 6.21 -16.30
CA ALA A 44 -6.86 7.34 -16.22
C ALA A 44 -8.31 6.85 -16.15
N ALA A 45 -8.71 5.90 -17.00
CA ALA A 45 -10.04 5.29 -16.93
C ALA A 45 -10.31 4.62 -15.58
N ALA A 46 -9.33 3.90 -15.02
CA ALA A 46 -9.44 3.28 -13.71
C ALA A 46 -9.65 4.30 -12.59
N ASN A 47 -8.96 5.44 -12.66
CA ASN A 47 -9.10 6.50 -11.68
C ASN A 47 -10.46 7.21 -11.78
N GLU A 48 -10.99 7.41 -12.98
CA GLU A 48 -12.36 7.94 -13.16
C GLU A 48 -13.42 6.99 -12.60
N GLU A 49 -13.27 5.68 -12.82
CA GLU A 49 -14.15 4.70 -12.20
C GLU A 49 -14.05 4.72 -10.66
N PHE A 50 -12.84 4.89 -10.12
CA PHE A 50 -12.65 5.04 -8.68
C PHE A 50 -13.30 6.30 -8.14
N PHE A 51 -13.15 7.43 -8.83
CA PHE A 51 -13.80 8.67 -8.45
C PHE A 51 -15.32 8.55 -8.50
N SER A 52 -15.85 7.89 -9.53
CA SER A 52 -17.30 7.62 -9.64
C SER A 52 -17.81 6.77 -8.48
N LEU A 53 -17.07 5.73 -8.08
CA LEU A 53 -17.39 4.92 -6.90
C LEU A 53 -17.40 5.77 -5.62
N LEU A 54 -16.39 6.62 -5.45
CA LEU A 54 -16.29 7.53 -4.29
C LEU A 54 -17.36 8.62 -4.28
N SER A 55 -18.03 8.90 -5.39
CA SER A 55 -19.10 9.90 -5.47
C SER A 55 -20.46 9.36 -5.07
N ASP A 56 -20.59 8.05 -4.90
CA ASP A 56 -21.79 7.41 -4.38
C ASP A 56 -21.75 7.40 -2.84
N GLU A 57 -22.67 8.11 -2.19
CA GLU A 57 -22.77 8.16 -0.73
C GLU A 57 -23.08 6.80 -0.09
N ALA A 58 -23.56 5.82 -0.87
CA ALA A 58 -23.73 4.44 -0.44
C ALA A 58 -22.42 3.63 -0.49
N CYS A 59 -21.31 4.23 -0.96
CA CYS A 59 -20.00 3.61 -0.99
C CYS A 59 -19.53 3.28 0.43
N THR A 60 -19.06 2.05 0.60
CA THR A 60 -18.51 1.55 1.86
C THR A 60 -17.05 1.17 1.69
N GLU A 61 -16.32 1.03 2.80
CA GLU A 61 -14.97 0.43 2.81
C GLU A 61 -14.91 -0.87 2.01
N ARG A 62 -15.87 -1.79 2.25
CA ARG A 62 -15.95 -3.07 1.54
C ARG A 62 -16.13 -2.90 0.03
N SER A 63 -16.89 -1.90 -0.40
CA SER A 63 -17.06 -1.58 -1.82
C SER A 63 -15.73 -1.20 -2.46
N ILE A 64 -14.92 -0.40 -1.75
CA ILE A 64 -13.61 0.05 -2.21
C ILE A 64 -12.61 -1.11 -2.27
N LEU A 65 -12.53 -1.92 -1.21
CA LEU A 65 -11.67 -3.10 -1.16
C LEU A 65 -11.97 -4.06 -2.33
N ASN A 66 -13.26 -4.38 -2.55
CA ASN A 66 -13.69 -5.24 -3.64
C ASN A 66 -13.37 -4.62 -5.01
N PHE A 67 -13.64 -3.33 -5.20
CA PHE A 67 -13.35 -2.62 -6.45
C PHE A 67 -11.86 -2.72 -6.83
N ILE A 68 -10.97 -2.41 -5.88
CA ILE A 68 -9.52 -2.47 -6.11
C ILE A 68 -9.06 -3.91 -6.39
N LYS A 69 -9.57 -4.87 -5.62
CA LYS A 69 -9.21 -6.29 -5.72
C LYS A 69 -9.67 -6.92 -7.02
N ASP A 70 -10.96 -6.76 -7.36
CA ASP A 70 -11.58 -7.44 -8.51
C ASP A 70 -11.05 -6.90 -9.85
N LYS A 71 -10.83 -5.59 -9.91
CA LYS A 71 -10.27 -4.92 -11.08
C LYS A 71 -8.73 -4.90 -11.11
N LYS A 72 -8.08 -5.30 -10.01
CA LYS A 72 -6.62 -5.24 -9.82
C LYS A 72 -6.04 -3.84 -10.02
N TYR A 73 -6.76 -2.83 -9.60
CA TYR A 73 -6.33 -1.43 -9.68
C TYR A 73 -5.37 -1.05 -8.53
N TYR A 74 -4.37 -1.90 -8.35
CA TYR A 74 -3.41 -1.79 -7.24
C TYR A 74 -2.52 -0.56 -7.30
N HIS A 75 -2.42 0.12 -8.45
CA HIS A 75 -1.73 1.40 -8.58
C HIS A 75 -2.34 2.48 -7.68
N ILE A 76 -3.65 2.39 -7.39
CA ILE A 76 -4.35 3.31 -6.47
C ILE A 76 -3.69 3.23 -5.08
N ILE A 77 -3.52 2.02 -4.53
CA ILE A 77 -2.84 1.84 -3.24
C ILE A 77 -1.33 2.13 -3.36
N GLY A 78 -0.69 1.69 -4.44
CA GLY A 78 0.73 1.95 -4.69
C GLY A 78 1.07 3.45 -4.76
N SER A 79 0.10 4.29 -5.13
CA SER A 79 0.28 5.75 -5.21
C SER A 79 0.57 6.44 -3.87
N ILE A 80 0.28 5.77 -2.75
CA ILE A 80 0.58 6.25 -1.40
C ILE A 80 2.09 6.53 -1.24
N ILE A 81 2.94 5.71 -1.84
CA ILE A 81 4.40 5.89 -1.83
C ILE A 81 4.76 7.27 -2.38
N TRP A 82 4.23 7.60 -3.55
CA TRP A 82 4.43 8.91 -4.18
C TRP A 82 3.79 10.04 -3.37
N GLY A 83 2.53 9.87 -2.98
CA GLY A 83 1.74 10.91 -2.33
C GLY A 83 2.26 11.33 -0.95
N LEU A 84 2.84 10.40 -0.20
CA LEU A 84 3.45 10.65 1.11
C LEU A 84 4.97 10.88 1.03
N SER A 85 5.54 10.90 -0.19
CA SER A 85 6.98 11.08 -0.43
C SER A 85 7.85 10.08 0.34
N ILE A 86 7.39 8.84 0.48
CA ILE A 86 8.17 7.78 1.10
C ILE A 86 9.27 7.36 0.11
N ASN A 87 10.53 7.45 0.53
CA ASN A 87 11.67 7.25 -0.37
C ASN A 87 11.95 5.76 -0.64
N ILE A 88 10.99 5.09 -1.26
CA ILE A 88 11.08 3.69 -1.68
C ILE A 88 10.53 3.53 -3.11
N GLY A 89 10.64 2.32 -3.67
CA GLY A 89 10.01 1.98 -4.95
C GLY A 89 10.95 1.99 -6.15
N ASN A 90 12.13 2.60 -6.06
CA ASN A 90 13.08 2.68 -7.16
C ASN A 90 13.64 1.30 -7.60
N HIS A 91 13.63 0.32 -6.70
CA HIS A 91 14.18 -1.02 -6.94
C HIS A 91 13.14 -2.15 -6.86
N GLY A 92 11.90 -1.83 -6.57
CA GLY A 92 10.79 -2.77 -6.53
C GLY A 92 9.73 -2.39 -5.50
N VAL A 93 8.48 -2.62 -5.84
CA VAL A 93 7.33 -2.43 -4.97
C VAL A 93 6.48 -3.68 -4.98
N TYR A 94 5.96 -4.04 -3.82
CA TYR A 94 5.12 -5.22 -3.62
C TYR A 94 3.89 -4.84 -2.82
N LEU A 95 2.74 -5.38 -3.20
CA LEU A 95 1.47 -5.18 -2.50
C LEU A 95 0.92 -6.51 -2.02
N PHE A 96 0.58 -6.55 -0.74
CA PHE A 96 -0.06 -7.69 -0.09
C PHE A 96 -1.45 -7.27 0.38
N PRO A 97 -2.52 -7.61 -0.35
CA PRO A 97 -3.88 -7.37 0.10
C PRO A 97 -4.24 -8.29 1.27
N GLU A 98 -5.06 -7.80 2.19
CA GLU A 98 -5.56 -8.55 3.34
C GLU A 98 -4.43 -9.27 4.11
N PHE A 99 -3.35 -8.52 4.41
CA PHE A 99 -2.13 -9.07 5.00
C PHE A 99 -2.35 -9.52 6.44
N GLN A 100 -2.12 -10.79 6.73
CA GLN A 100 -2.30 -11.36 8.07
C GLN A 100 -1.12 -11.01 8.99
N LEU A 101 -1.40 -10.51 10.17
CA LEU A 101 -0.46 -10.29 11.26
C LEU A 101 -0.69 -11.37 12.32
N GLY A 102 -0.06 -12.52 12.12
CA GLY A 102 -0.32 -13.71 12.92
C GLY A 102 -1.76 -14.22 12.75
N ASN A 103 -2.37 -14.63 13.86
CA ASN A 103 -3.78 -15.04 13.90
C ASN A 103 -4.70 -13.94 14.49
N SER A 104 -4.13 -12.78 14.88
CA SER A 104 -4.83 -11.78 15.69
C SER A 104 -5.32 -10.61 14.86
N TYR A 105 -4.57 -10.18 13.87
CA TYR A 105 -4.86 -8.98 13.09
C TYR A 105 -4.73 -9.21 11.59
N LYS A 106 -5.37 -8.35 10.83
CA LYS A 106 -5.30 -8.33 9.38
C LYS A 106 -5.27 -6.86 8.92
N ALA A 107 -4.24 -6.47 8.20
CA ALA A 107 -4.19 -5.17 7.54
C ALA A 107 -4.86 -5.27 6.17
N ASP A 108 -5.57 -4.23 5.75
CA ASP A 108 -6.17 -4.21 4.42
C ASP A 108 -5.11 -4.33 3.34
N TYR A 109 -4.01 -3.59 3.51
CA TYR A 109 -2.85 -3.71 2.63
C TYR A 109 -1.54 -3.56 3.40
N LEU A 110 -0.54 -4.31 2.96
CA LEU A 110 0.86 -4.04 3.24
C LEU A 110 1.57 -3.73 1.92
N LEU A 111 2.13 -2.52 1.80
CA LEU A 111 3.10 -2.20 0.76
C LEU A 111 4.51 -2.45 1.29
N VAL A 112 5.33 -3.08 0.46
CA VAL A 112 6.76 -3.27 0.72
C VAL A 112 7.53 -2.67 -0.43
N GLY A 113 8.37 -1.70 -0.16
CA GLY A 113 9.18 -1.05 -1.18
C GLY A 113 10.66 -1.16 -0.90
N LYS A 114 11.46 -1.13 -1.96
CA LYS A 114 12.91 -1.14 -1.87
C LYS A 114 13.52 0.13 -2.41
N SER A 115 14.46 0.70 -1.66
CA SER A 115 15.36 1.75 -2.09
C SER A 115 16.81 1.32 -1.93
N SER A 116 17.76 2.25 -2.16
CA SER A 116 19.17 2.03 -1.84
C SER A 116 19.42 1.82 -0.34
N GLY A 117 18.51 2.32 0.52
CA GLY A 117 18.57 2.16 1.98
C GLY A 117 18.02 0.82 2.50
N GLY A 118 17.51 -0.04 1.62
CA GLY A 118 16.90 -1.33 1.99
C GLY A 118 15.40 -1.36 1.78
N TYR A 119 14.73 -2.24 2.50
CA TYR A 119 13.27 -2.41 2.45
C TYR A 119 12.57 -1.60 3.53
N GLU A 120 11.41 -1.04 3.18
CA GLU A 120 10.49 -0.38 4.09
C GLU A 120 9.08 -0.93 3.90
N PHE A 121 8.25 -0.77 4.94
CA PHE A 121 6.95 -1.41 5.08
C PHE A 121 5.89 -0.36 5.39
N ILE A 122 4.81 -0.33 4.62
CA ILE A 122 3.70 0.61 4.82
C ILE A 122 2.45 -0.20 5.10
N PHE A 123 1.97 -0.15 6.34
CA PHE A 123 0.70 -0.72 6.74
C PHE A 123 -0.43 0.27 6.46
N ILE A 124 -1.46 -0.20 5.80
CA ILE A 124 -2.57 0.63 5.33
C ILE A 124 -3.87 0.03 5.83
N GLU A 125 -4.67 0.87 6.48
CA GLU A 125 -6.03 0.60 6.87
C GLU A 125 -6.98 1.52 6.13
N LEU A 126 -8.03 0.94 5.57
CA LEU A 126 -9.13 1.64 4.95
C LEU A 126 -10.31 1.65 5.91
N GLU A 127 -10.93 2.80 6.03
CA GLU A 127 -12.18 2.97 6.77
C GLU A 127 -13.25 3.56 5.85
N SER A 128 -14.46 3.71 6.33
CA SER A 128 -15.54 4.20 5.49
C SER A 128 -15.25 5.57 4.87
N PRO A 129 -15.59 5.80 3.58
CA PRO A 129 -15.53 7.12 2.97
C PRO A 129 -16.62 8.06 3.46
N TYR A 130 -17.66 7.53 4.08
CA TYR A 130 -18.81 8.26 4.62
C TYR A 130 -19.16 7.77 6.00
N GLY A 131 -19.76 8.63 6.83
CA GLY A 131 -20.18 8.29 8.19
C GLY A 131 -19.67 9.27 9.23
N ASN A 132 -19.26 8.78 10.37
CA ASN A 132 -18.73 9.62 11.45
C ASN A 132 -17.23 9.87 11.28
N ILE A 133 -16.88 10.66 10.25
CA ILE A 133 -15.48 10.93 9.85
C ILE A 133 -14.84 11.96 10.77
N THR A 134 -15.48 13.13 10.93
CA THR A 134 -15.07 14.19 11.86
C THR A 134 -16.26 14.71 12.66
N LEU A 135 -15.98 15.21 13.85
CA LEU A 135 -16.97 15.84 14.69
C LEU A 135 -17.13 17.33 14.30
N LYS A 136 -18.22 17.95 14.77
CA LYS A 136 -18.52 19.38 14.46
C LYS A 136 -17.41 20.34 14.86
N ASP A 137 -16.59 19.97 15.83
CA ASP A 137 -15.46 20.76 16.30
C ASP A 137 -14.14 20.41 15.61
N GLY A 138 -14.17 19.58 14.56
CA GLY A 138 -13.02 19.13 13.78
C GLY A 138 -12.17 18.05 14.42
N GLN A 139 -12.61 17.44 15.52
CA GLN A 139 -12.00 16.23 16.08
C GLN A 139 -12.25 15.04 15.16
N LEU A 140 -11.42 13.99 15.29
CA LEU A 140 -11.60 12.74 14.55
C LEU A 140 -12.86 12.02 15.01
N GLY A 141 -13.69 11.59 14.08
CA GLY A 141 -14.87 10.79 14.29
C GLY A 141 -14.54 9.32 14.59
N ALA A 142 -15.58 8.48 14.67
CA ALA A 142 -15.42 7.06 15.01
C ALA A 142 -14.56 6.34 13.97
N GLU A 143 -14.83 6.53 12.68
CA GLU A 143 -14.13 5.85 11.60
C GLU A 143 -12.60 6.02 11.72
N PHE A 144 -12.10 7.26 11.83
CA PHE A 144 -10.67 7.49 12.03
C PHE A 144 -10.12 6.93 13.34
N ARG A 145 -10.90 7.01 14.43
CA ARG A 145 -10.43 6.49 15.72
C ARG A 145 -10.28 4.97 15.70
N ASP A 146 -11.19 4.28 15.03
CA ASP A 146 -11.18 2.82 14.92
C ASP A 146 -9.98 2.38 14.05
N GLY A 147 -9.76 2.99 12.90
CA GLY A 147 -8.58 2.71 12.07
C GLY A 147 -7.25 3.04 12.77
N ILE A 148 -7.15 4.18 13.47
CA ILE A 148 -5.96 4.51 14.26
C ILE A 148 -5.72 3.46 15.36
N SER A 149 -6.77 3.01 16.05
CA SER A 149 -6.65 1.98 17.07
C SER A 149 -6.11 0.67 16.51
N GLN A 150 -6.54 0.27 15.33
CA GLN A 150 -6.00 -0.89 14.63
C GLN A 150 -4.51 -0.73 14.32
N LEU A 151 -4.10 0.42 13.77
CA LEU A 151 -2.68 0.70 13.51
C LEU A 151 -1.84 0.67 14.78
N GLU A 152 -2.34 1.21 15.90
CA GLU A 152 -1.67 1.17 17.18
C GLU A 152 -1.53 -0.26 17.73
N ASP A 153 -2.53 -1.12 17.49
CA ASP A 153 -2.47 -2.54 17.83
C ASP A 153 -1.36 -3.24 17.02
N TRP A 154 -1.24 -2.97 15.74
CA TRP A 154 -0.17 -3.54 14.91
C TRP A 154 1.21 -3.05 15.33
N LYS A 155 1.35 -1.77 15.69
CA LYS A 155 2.59 -1.20 16.23
C LYS A 155 3.02 -1.88 17.53
N ARG A 156 2.07 -2.31 18.36
CA ARG A 156 2.37 -3.09 19.58
C ARG A 156 2.67 -4.55 19.27
N TRP A 157 1.98 -5.13 18.30
CA TRP A 157 2.15 -6.53 17.93
C TRP A 157 3.51 -6.81 17.29
N LEU A 158 3.96 -5.96 16.39
CA LEU A 158 5.19 -6.15 15.59
C LEU A 158 6.43 -6.43 16.45
N PRO A 159 6.79 -5.62 17.46
CA PRO A 159 7.98 -5.88 18.27
C PRO A 159 7.94 -7.20 19.02
N ALA A 160 6.76 -7.60 19.47
CA ALA A 160 6.59 -8.85 20.21
C ALA A 160 6.56 -10.10 19.30
N ASN A 161 6.32 -9.93 18.00
CA ASN A 161 6.05 -11.04 17.07
C ASN A 161 6.84 -10.93 15.76
N TYR A 162 7.97 -10.25 15.74
CA TYR A 162 8.69 -9.97 14.50
C TYR A 162 9.19 -11.23 13.79
N SER A 163 9.55 -12.26 14.52
CA SER A 163 9.88 -13.56 13.94
C SER A 163 8.71 -14.16 13.16
N SER A 164 7.49 -14.02 13.68
CA SER A 164 6.26 -14.46 12.98
C SER A 164 6.02 -13.65 11.71
N PHE A 165 6.29 -12.34 11.73
CA PHE A 165 6.24 -11.50 10.52
C PHE A 165 7.21 -12.02 9.44
N GLY A 166 8.47 -12.30 9.79
CA GLY A 166 9.45 -12.88 8.89
C GLY A 166 9.02 -14.23 8.32
N GLU A 167 8.40 -15.11 9.14
CA GLU A 167 7.85 -16.39 8.68
C GLU A 167 6.70 -16.23 7.69
N ILE A 168 5.82 -15.25 7.90
CA ILE A 168 4.74 -14.93 6.96
C ILE A 168 5.34 -14.46 5.63
N MET A 169 6.28 -13.52 5.66
CA MET A 169 6.94 -13.01 4.45
C MET A 169 7.69 -14.12 3.69
N ARG A 170 8.28 -15.09 4.40
CA ARG A 170 8.96 -16.23 3.80
C ARG A 170 8.02 -17.09 2.93
N LYS A 171 6.73 -17.19 3.27
CA LYS A 171 5.73 -17.94 2.48
C LYS A 171 5.44 -17.29 1.12
N HIS A 172 5.65 -15.99 1.01
CA HIS A 172 5.38 -15.21 -0.21
C HIS A 172 6.60 -15.08 -1.12
N LYS A 173 7.81 -15.33 -0.59
CA LYS A 173 9.04 -15.08 -1.33
C LYS A 173 9.23 -16.00 -2.52
N ASN A 174 10.00 -15.53 -3.47
CA ASN A 174 10.56 -16.35 -4.53
C ASN A 174 11.42 -17.48 -3.93
N SER A 175 11.17 -18.73 -4.31
CA SER A 175 11.91 -19.89 -3.81
C SER A 175 13.41 -19.84 -4.10
N ALA A 176 13.82 -19.14 -5.17
CA ALA A 176 15.22 -18.98 -5.56
C ALA A 176 15.93 -17.79 -4.90
N ARG A 177 15.30 -17.13 -3.92
CA ARG A 177 15.85 -15.96 -3.22
C ARG A 177 15.73 -16.12 -1.72
N ASP A 178 16.66 -15.51 -1.00
CA ASP A 178 16.55 -15.35 0.45
C ASP A 178 15.95 -13.98 0.77
N LEU A 179 15.26 -13.92 1.92
CA LEU A 179 14.78 -12.65 2.44
C LEU A 179 15.99 -11.84 2.97
N PRO A 180 16.06 -10.56 2.66
CA PRO A 180 17.02 -9.64 3.26
C PRO A 180 16.88 -9.50 4.78
N GLU A 181 17.89 -8.90 5.40
CA GLU A 181 18.01 -8.75 6.84
C GLU A 181 16.85 -8.00 7.48
N GLU A 182 16.30 -7.01 6.78
CA GLU A 182 15.17 -6.19 7.21
C GLU A 182 13.90 -7.00 7.53
N PHE A 183 13.80 -8.23 7.04
CA PHE A 183 12.69 -9.13 7.34
C PHE A 183 12.92 -9.98 8.60
N TYR A 184 14.09 -9.91 9.20
CA TYR A 184 14.47 -10.70 10.38
C TYR A 184 14.86 -9.83 11.57
N ILE A 185 15.41 -8.64 11.31
CA ILE A 185 15.84 -7.69 12.33
C ILE A 185 14.87 -6.52 12.33
N LEU A 186 14.21 -6.33 13.46
CA LEU A 186 13.25 -5.25 13.62
C LEU A 186 13.96 -3.90 13.68
N ASP A 187 13.59 -3.03 12.76
CA ASP A 187 13.91 -1.60 12.80
C ASP A 187 12.62 -0.81 12.60
N MET A 188 12.06 -0.27 13.68
CA MET A 188 10.78 0.45 13.65
C MET A 188 10.80 1.68 12.76
N SER A 189 11.96 2.25 12.45
CA SER A 189 12.08 3.40 11.55
C SER A 189 11.74 3.08 10.08
N ARG A 190 11.65 1.79 9.73
CA ARG A 190 11.28 1.29 8.41
C ARG A 190 9.78 1.06 8.24
N PHE A 191 8.99 1.32 9.28
CA PHE A 191 7.57 1.05 9.31
C PHE A 191 6.76 2.33 9.28
N HIS A 192 5.89 2.45 8.29
CA HIS A 192 4.96 3.56 8.09
C HIS A 192 3.53 3.05 8.26
N TYR A 193 2.67 3.91 8.77
CA TYR A 193 1.30 3.57 9.07
C TYR A 193 0.36 4.60 8.46
N VAL A 194 -0.64 4.14 7.72
CA VAL A 194 -1.56 5.00 6.98
C VAL A 194 -2.99 4.57 7.27
N VAL A 195 -3.83 5.51 7.69
CA VAL A 195 -5.27 5.33 7.77
C VAL A 195 -5.96 6.22 6.75
N ILE A 196 -6.90 5.65 6.01
CA ILE A 196 -7.65 6.33 4.94
C ILE A 196 -9.12 6.28 5.29
N SER A 197 -9.74 7.44 5.47
CA SER A 197 -11.16 7.56 5.78
C SER A 197 -11.72 8.90 5.32
N GLY A 198 -13.02 8.93 5.00
CA GLY A 198 -13.73 10.15 4.69
C GLY A 198 -13.35 10.79 3.37
N ARG A 199 -13.98 11.95 3.14
CA ARG A 199 -13.78 12.79 1.95
C ARG A 199 -13.08 14.09 2.34
N ARG A 200 -12.55 14.82 1.37
CA ARG A 200 -11.90 16.12 1.59
C ARG A 200 -12.82 17.11 2.29
N SER A 201 -14.12 17.06 1.99
CA SER A 201 -15.14 17.91 2.61
C SER A 201 -15.29 17.70 4.11
N ASP A 202 -14.89 16.56 4.65
CA ASP A 202 -14.98 16.23 6.07
C ASP A 202 -13.86 16.89 6.88
N PHE A 203 -12.76 17.28 6.23
CA PHE A 203 -11.58 17.81 6.90
C PHE A 203 -11.71 19.31 7.17
N GLN A 204 -11.55 19.67 8.44
CA GLN A 204 -11.55 21.05 8.95
C GLN A 204 -10.12 21.43 9.40
N ASP A 205 -9.89 22.72 9.66
CA ASP A 205 -8.57 23.22 10.11
C ASP A 205 -8.01 22.41 11.29
N LYS A 206 -8.86 22.11 12.28
CA LYS A 206 -8.47 21.30 13.43
C LYS A 206 -8.12 19.87 13.06
N THR A 207 -8.81 19.27 12.10
CA THR A 207 -8.49 17.93 11.58
C THR A 207 -7.08 17.91 10.97
N TYR A 208 -6.72 18.96 10.21
CA TYR A 208 -5.38 19.09 9.66
C TYR A 208 -4.30 19.32 10.74
N ILE A 209 -4.63 19.98 11.86
CA ILE A 209 -3.72 20.08 13.02
C ILE A 209 -3.50 18.68 13.61
N ILE A 210 -4.56 17.94 13.91
CA ILE A 210 -4.50 16.58 14.47
C ILE A 210 -3.70 15.64 13.57
N LYS A 211 -3.93 15.70 12.23
CA LYS A 211 -3.16 14.94 11.25
C LYS A 211 -1.65 15.17 11.41
N ARG A 212 -1.20 16.44 11.52
CA ARG A 212 0.22 16.76 11.72
C ARG A 212 0.76 16.30 13.07
N GLU A 213 -0.05 16.40 14.11
CA GLU A 213 0.32 15.93 15.45
C GLU A 213 0.49 14.41 15.49
N ARG A 214 -0.45 13.66 14.91
CA ARG A 214 -0.38 12.20 14.80
C ARG A 214 0.81 11.74 13.96
N LYS A 215 1.10 12.41 12.84
CA LYS A 215 2.30 12.11 12.06
C LYS A 215 3.58 12.31 12.88
N LYS A 216 3.67 13.39 13.64
CA LYS A 216 4.86 13.71 14.44
C LYS A 216 5.02 12.81 15.66
N ALA A 217 3.95 12.50 16.38
CA ALA A 217 3.98 11.75 17.64
C ALA A 217 4.03 10.24 17.41
N ASP A 218 3.24 9.76 16.44
CA ASP A 218 2.95 8.34 16.31
C ASP A 218 3.41 7.77 14.96
N ASP A 219 3.95 8.60 14.07
CA ASP A 219 4.26 8.27 12.67
C ASP A 219 3.06 7.65 11.92
N ILE A 220 1.85 8.15 12.19
CA ILE A 220 0.61 7.76 11.53
C ILE A 220 0.21 8.85 10.55
N ASP A 221 0.09 8.49 9.28
CA ASP A 221 -0.46 9.34 8.24
C ASP A 221 -1.98 9.17 8.17
N ILE A 222 -2.69 10.28 8.30
CA ILE A 222 -4.15 10.35 8.17
C ILE A 222 -4.46 11.01 6.83
N ILE A 223 -5.14 10.31 5.92
CA ILE A 223 -5.53 10.85 4.62
C ILE A 223 -7.01 10.56 4.32
N HIS A 224 -7.61 11.34 3.43
CA HIS A 224 -8.95 11.08 2.90
C HIS A 224 -8.87 10.46 1.49
N TYR A 225 -9.95 9.84 1.03
CA TYR A 225 -9.98 9.15 -0.27
C TYR A 225 -9.70 10.06 -1.46
N ASP A 226 -10.02 11.36 -1.38
CA ASP A 226 -9.64 12.31 -2.44
C ASP A 226 -8.13 12.52 -2.54
N ASN A 227 -7.37 12.36 -1.42
CA ASN A 227 -5.91 12.31 -1.51
C ASN A 227 -5.44 11.09 -2.30
N LEU A 228 -6.05 9.92 -2.04
CA LEU A 228 -5.71 8.69 -2.73
C LEU A 228 -6.00 8.80 -4.24
N TYR A 229 -7.12 9.44 -4.62
CA TYR A 229 -7.45 9.76 -6.00
C TYR A 229 -6.41 10.70 -6.63
N ASP A 230 -6.04 11.79 -5.95
CA ASP A 230 -5.03 12.73 -6.44
C ASP A 230 -3.67 12.07 -6.60
N PHE A 231 -3.26 11.24 -5.63
CA PHE A 231 -1.98 10.51 -5.68
C PHE A 231 -1.94 9.55 -6.86
N SER A 232 -3.03 8.80 -7.09
CA SER A 232 -3.11 7.86 -8.20
C SER A 232 -3.07 8.55 -9.56
N ASN A 233 -3.69 9.73 -9.70
CA ASN A 233 -3.59 10.54 -10.91
C ASN A 233 -2.18 11.07 -11.14
N ASN A 234 -1.52 11.55 -10.09
CA ASN A 234 -0.15 12.05 -10.16
C ASN A 234 0.88 10.95 -10.45
N LEU A 235 0.54 9.69 -10.20
CA LEU A 235 1.40 8.53 -10.46
C LEU A 235 1.40 8.13 -11.95
N ILE A 236 0.36 8.47 -12.71
CA ILE A 236 0.22 8.08 -14.11
C ILE A 236 1.40 8.61 -14.94
N GLY A 237 2.02 7.74 -15.73
CA GLY A 237 3.15 8.09 -16.58
C GLY A 237 4.50 8.22 -15.86
N LYS A 238 4.55 8.01 -14.55
CA LYS A 238 5.81 8.01 -13.80
C LYS A 238 6.67 6.78 -14.11
N LEU A 239 7.96 6.89 -13.79
CA LEU A 239 8.95 5.82 -14.00
C LEU A 239 9.16 4.95 -12.75
N THR A 240 8.58 5.34 -11.63
CA THR A 240 8.65 4.65 -10.33
C THR A 240 7.38 4.95 -9.53
N TYR A 241 7.10 4.08 -8.55
CA TYR A 241 6.06 4.33 -7.54
C TYR A 241 6.49 5.40 -6.57
#